data_bdb4c941f1017e42493aada5546106ce
#
_entry.id   bdb4c941f1017e42493aada5546106ce
#
_cell.length_a   1.000
_cell.length_b   1.000
_cell.length_c   1.000
_cell.angle_alpha   90.00
_cell.angle_beta   90.00
_cell.angle_gamma   90.00
#
_symmetry.space_group_name_H-M   'P 1'
#
loop_
_entity.id
_entity.type
_entity.pdbx_description
1 polymer ?
#
loop_
_entity_poly.entity_id
_entity_poly.type
_entity_poly.pdbx_seq_one_letter_code
_entity_poly.pdbx_strand_id
1 'polypeptide(L)'
;MTARLPLTPRADGVLRLLGATLLDGTGAPALPDSEVEIRDGVIAYAGPRRAPSDAPAIDLDGAFLLPGFVDAHVHLAMVPVPPVVQRERFPEEDVLEIAGLLRRTLEAGVTTARDLDGLSPGYREAVARGAVEGPRLHLALSMLSPTGGHADPQHRNGSLPAWAVRPGMPPIGVVDTDEDVIRMIRTLVRTGADVIKVATSGGLGSPNDDARDVGITEEQVRLIARLLDERGGRPITAHALSDGAARAAVLGGAASIEHGYDLSDETIALMLERGTVLVPTLSILVREFDPVTTTAERLRQRALLREQGLDSVRRAVAAGVPVALGTDAGVHPHGTNLAELQQLVAVGLSPLEAITAGTLGGARLLGLDAHLGSVEAGKLADLVVTTVDPLRDVSALAHPDAVRLVLQSGRVVKDLDRRAAS
;
A
#
# COMPACT_ATOMS: atom_id res chain seq x y z
N MET A 1 -5.26 20.09 -5.55
CA MET A 1 -3.88 19.58 -5.49
C MET A 1 -3.66 18.62 -6.64
N THR A 2 -2.73 18.85 -7.55
CA THR A 2 -2.45 17.93 -8.65
C THR A 2 -1.62 16.78 -8.09
N ALA A 3 -2.18 15.57 -8.09
CA ALA A 3 -1.43 14.35 -7.80
C ALA A 3 -0.20 14.30 -8.72
N ARG A 4 0.98 14.05 -8.15
CA ARG A 4 2.23 13.91 -8.93
C ARG A 4 2.36 12.54 -9.58
N LEU A 5 1.38 11.65 -9.32
CA LEU A 5 1.34 10.33 -9.94
C LEU A 5 1.05 10.45 -11.43
N PRO A 6 1.69 9.62 -12.27
CA PRO A 6 1.42 9.59 -13.69
C PRO A 6 0.04 8.97 -13.94
N LEU A 7 -0.98 9.84 -13.96
CA LEU A 7 -2.36 9.45 -14.28
C LEU A 7 -2.61 9.51 -15.80
N THR A 8 -1.58 9.21 -16.59
CA THR A 8 -1.65 9.24 -18.04
C THR A 8 -2.04 7.86 -18.55
N PRO A 9 -3.01 7.75 -19.46
CA PRO A 9 -3.31 6.52 -20.18
C PRO A 9 -2.06 5.99 -20.91
N ARG A 10 -1.93 4.66 -20.99
CA ARG A 10 -0.75 4.00 -21.59
C ARG A 10 -1.07 3.18 -22.82
N ALA A 11 -2.34 3.05 -23.18
CA ALA A 11 -2.79 2.30 -24.35
C ALA A 11 -3.59 3.22 -25.28
N ASP A 12 -3.35 3.07 -26.57
CA ASP A 12 -4.14 3.73 -27.63
C ASP A 12 -5.18 2.75 -28.19
N GLY A 13 -6.27 3.28 -28.70
CA GLY A 13 -7.32 2.50 -29.35
C GLY A 13 -8.42 2.00 -28.42
N VAL A 14 -9.22 1.07 -28.93
CA VAL A 14 -10.40 0.53 -28.24
C VAL A 14 -10.18 -0.95 -27.94
N LEU A 15 -10.51 -1.37 -26.71
CA LEU A 15 -10.56 -2.76 -26.29
C LEU A 15 -11.84 -3.00 -25.47
N ARG A 16 -12.54 -4.09 -25.76
CA ARG A 16 -13.72 -4.52 -24.98
C ARG A 16 -13.40 -5.80 -24.21
N LEU A 17 -13.77 -5.82 -22.93
CA LEU A 17 -13.75 -7.01 -22.09
C LEU A 17 -15.18 -7.47 -21.92
N LEU A 18 -15.49 -8.71 -22.29
CA LEU A 18 -16.84 -9.22 -22.40
C LEU A 18 -17.06 -10.45 -21.51
N GLY A 19 -18.31 -10.65 -21.06
CA GLY A 19 -18.75 -11.90 -20.45
C GLY A 19 -18.18 -12.16 -19.05
N ALA A 20 -17.70 -11.11 -18.34
CA ALA A 20 -17.21 -11.25 -16.99
C ALA A 20 -18.31 -11.07 -15.94
N THR A 21 -18.09 -11.61 -14.75
CA THR A 21 -18.78 -11.16 -13.53
C THR A 21 -18.01 -9.95 -12.99
N LEU A 22 -18.58 -8.76 -13.10
CA LEU A 22 -17.95 -7.50 -12.68
C LEU A 22 -18.17 -7.25 -11.19
N LEU A 23 -17.09 -7.04 -10.45
CA LEU A 23 -17.04 -6.44 -9.12
C LEU A 23 -16.45 -5.04 -9.30
N ASP A 24 -17.28 -4.03 -9.31
CA ASP A 24 -16.87 -2.67 -9.72
C ASP A 24 -16.00 -1.91 -8.70
N GLY A 25 -15.79 -2.48 -7.50
CA GLY A 25 -15.01 -1.88 -6.41
C GLY A 25 -15.76 -0.85 -5.58
N THR A 26 -17.02 -0.51 -5.92
CA THR A 26 -17.83 0.46 -5.15
C THR A 26 -18.52 -0.16 -3.93
N GLY A 27 -18.55 -1.48 -3.84
CA GLY A 27 -19.37 -2.23 -2.88
C GLY A 27 -20.74 -2.61 -3.44
N ALA A 28 -21.03 -2.30 -4.71
CA ALA A 28 -22.24 -2.75 -5.37
C ALA A 28 -22.25 -4.27 -5.60
N PRO A 29 -23.44 -4.90 -5.71
CA PRO A 29 -23.54 -6.32 -6.04
C PRO A 29 -22.84 -6.68 -7.36
N ALA A 30 -22.31 -7.90 -7.44
CA ALA A 30 -21.68 -8.42 -8.64
C ALA A 30 -22.63 -8.37 -9.86
N LEU A 31 -22.14 -7.90 -11.00
CA LEU A 31 -22.88 -7.83 -12.26
C LEU A 31 -22.41 -8.96 -13.19
N PRO A 32 -23.21 -10.01 -13.42
CA PRO A 32 -22.87 -11.08 -14.35
C PRO A 32 -22.99 -10.61 -15.81
N ASP A 33 -22.32 -11.30 -16.73
CA ASP A 33 -22.30 -11.03 -18.18
C ASP A 33 -22.10 -9.55 -18.50
N SER A 34 -21.08 -8.98 -17.90
CA SER A 34 -20.74 -7.56 -18.04
C SER A 34 -19.91 -7.28 -19.28
N GLU A 35 -19.86 -6.00 -19.62
CA GLU A 35 -18.96 -5.44 -20.62
C GLU A 35 -18.22 -4.23 -20.04
N VAL A 36 -16.90 -4.20 -20.23
CA VAL A 36 -16.09 -3.01 -19.99
C VAL A 36 -15.41 -2.61 -21.30
N GLU A 37 -15.71 -1.40 -21.79
CA GLU A 37 -15.03 -0.81 -22.94
C GLU A 37 -13.95 0.15 -22.46
N ILE A 38 -12.75 -0.07 -22.96
CA ILE A 38 -11.58 0.78 -22.71
C ILE A 38 -11.29 1.56 -24.00
N ARG A 39 -11.11 2.86 -23.88
CA ARG A 39 -10.72 3.73 -24.99
C ARG A 39 -9.53 4.58 -24.55
N ASP A 40 -8.44 4.44 -25.27
CA ASP A 40 -7.20 5.19 -25.02
C ASP A 40 -6.79 5.11 -23.53
N GLY A 41 -6.84 3.90 -22.95
CA GLY A 41 -6.45 3.62 -21.56
C GLY A 41 -7.44 4.03 -20.47
N VAL A 42 -8.61 4.57 -20.86
CA VAL A 42 -9.67 5.02 -19.95
C VAL A 42 -10.91 4.14 -20.14
N ILE A 43 -11.63 3.86 -19.06
CA ILE A 43 -12.90 3.15 -19.11
C ILE A 43 -13.94 4.08 -19.77
N ALA A 44 -14.40 3.71 -20.95
CA ALA A 44 -15.45 4.43 -21.65
C ALA A 44 -16.85 3.95 -21.29
N TYR A 45 -16.96 2.66 -20.91
CA TYR A 45 -18.20 2.04 -20.47
C TYR A 45 -17.91 0.90 -19.51
N ALA A 46 -18.75 0.72 -18.51
CA ALA A 46 -18.82 -0.45 -17.64
C ALA A 46 -20.28 -0.72 -17.28
N GLY A 47 -20.77 -1.93 -17.54
CA GLY A 47 -22.17 -2.28 -17.30
C GLY A 47 -22.59 -3.59 -17.96
N PRO A 48 -23.92 -3.83 -18.15
CA PRO A 48 -24.42 -5.00 -18.83
C PRO A 48 -23.89 -5.09 -20.27
N ARG A 49 -23.76 -6.32 -20.78
CA ARG A 49 -23.27 -6.57 -22.14
C ARG A 49 -24.17 -5.88 -23.18
N ARG A 50 -23.55 -5.13 -24.07
CA ARG A 50 -24.21 -4.43 -25.17
C ARG A 50 -24.23 -5.28 -26.45
N ALA A 51 -24.90 -4.79 -27.50
CA ALA A 51 -24.93 -5.42 -28.82
C ALA A 51 -23.50 -5.61 -29.38
N PRO A 52 -23.26 -6.63 -30.21
CA PRO A 52 -21.99 -6.85 -30.90
C PRO A 52 -21.50 -5.62 -31.69
N SER A 53 -20.20 -5.41 -31.72
CA SER A 53 -19.53 -4.40 -32.55
C SER A 53 -18.21 -4.98 -33.09
N ASP A 54 -17.64 -4.34 -34.10
CA ASP A 54 -16.39 -4.77 -34.74
C ASP A 54 -15.12 -4.36 -33.94
N ALA A 55 -15.30 -3.70 -32.78
CA ALA A 55 -14.15 -3.31 -31.94
C ALA A 55 -13.46 -4.56 -31.34
N PRO A 56 -12.13 -4.55 -31.24
CA PRO A 56 -11.38 -5.64 -30.61
C PRO A 56 -11.94 -6.00 -29.24
N ALA A 57 -12.10 -7.29 -29.00
CA ALA A 57 -12.69 -7.78 -27.75
C ALA A 57 -11.95 -9.00 -27.21
N ILE A 58 -11.88 -9.11 -25.89
CA ILE A 58 -11.44 -10.29 -25.14
C ILE A 58 -12.68 -10.86 -24.44
N ASP A 59 -13.07 -12.10 -24.74
CA ASP A 59 -14.09 -12.80 -23.98
C ASP A 59 -13.44 -13.39 -22.71
N LEU A 60 -13.99 -13.04 -21.56
CA LEU A 60 -13.48 -13.43 -20.26
C LEU A 60 -14.13 -14.73 -19.72
N ASP A 61 -15.09 -15.28 -20.50
CA ASP A 61 -15.68 -16.62 -20.27
C ASP A 61 -16.17 -16.83 -18.81
N GLY A 62 -16.93 -15.85 -18.30
CA GLY A 62 -17.47 -15.89 -16.93
C GLY A 62 -16.47 -15.61 -15.81
N ALA A 63 -15.22 -15.29 -16.11
CA ALA A 63 -14.24 -14.88 -15.11
C ALA A 63 -14.68 -13.63 -14.33
N PHE A 64 -14.09 -13.39 -13.18
CA PHE A 64 -14.33 -12.16 -12.39
C PHE A 64 -13.43 -11.05 -12.85
N LEU A 65 -14.00 -9.85 -13.02
CA LEU A 65 -13.31 -8.62 -13.36
C LEU A 65 -13.41 -7.64 -12.19
N LEU A 66 -12.27 -7.15 -11.72
CA LEU A 66 -12.13 -6.25 -10.59
C LEU A 66 -11.31 -5.02 -10.99
N PRO A 67 -11.39 -3.90 -10.23
CA PRO A 67 -10.39 -2.83 -10.34
C PRO A 67 -9.00 -3.36 -9.96
N GLY A 68 -7.97 -2.70 -10.46
CA GLY A 68 -6.61 -2.89 -9.95
C GLY A 68 -6.51 -2.54 -8.47
N PHE A 69 -5.79 -3.36 -7.71
CA PHE A 69 -5.64 -3.16 -6.28
C PHE A 69 -4.69 -2.01 -5.95
N VAL A 70 -4.95 -1.37 -4.82
CA VAL A 70 -4.14 -0.32 -4.20
C VAL A 70 -3.60 -0.86 -2.89
N ASP A 71 -2.28 -1.04 -2.81
CA ASP A 71 -1.61 -1.39 -1.55
C ASP A 71 -1.08 -0.11 -0.89
N ALA A 72 -1.70 0.27 0.21
CA ALA A 72 -1.43 1.55 0.88
C ALA A 72 -0.21 1.51 1.83
N HIS A 73 0.46 0.36 1.98
CA HIS A 73 1.63 0.22 2.84
C HIS A 73 2.57 -0.86 2.33
N VAL A 74 3.63 -0.45 1.64
CA VAL A 74 4.72 -1.32 1.19
C VAL A 74 6.08 -0.69 1.42
N HIS A 75 7.14 -1.51 1.35
CA HIS A 75 8.55 -1.15 1.40
C HIS A 75 9.31 -1.78 0.23
N LEU A 76 9.20 -1.19 -0.94
CA LEU A 76 9.79 -1.71 -2.18
C LEU A 76 11.32 -1.57 -2.24
N ALA A 77 11.89 -0.74 -1.37
CA ALA A 77 13.34 -0.62 -1.23
C ALA A 77 13.95 -1.72 -0.32
N MET A 78 13.13 -2.47 0.41
CA MET A 78 13.60 -3.57 1.27
C MET A 78 13.88 -4.82 0.44
N VAL A 79 15.13 -4.96 -0.01
CA VAL A 79 15.59 -6.13 -0.75
C VAL A 79 15.73 -7.31 0.22
N PRO A 80 15.12 -8.47 -0.05
CA PRO A 80 15.06 -9.60 0.89
C PRO A 80 16.37 -10.44 0.86
N VAL A 81 17.46 -9.83 1.28
CA VAL A 81 18.78 -10.50 1.39
C VAL A 81 19.32 -10.43 2.81
N PRO A 82 20.05 -11.45 3.27
CA PRO A 82 20.69 -11.41 4.58
C PRO A 82 21.64 -10.21 4.71
N PRO A 83 21.75 -9.57 5.91
CA PRO A 83 22.60 -8.40 6.10
C PRO A 83 24.08 -8.60 5.74
N VAL A 84 24.61 -9.84 5.90
CA VAL A 84 25.98 -10.18 5.51
C VAL A 84 26.16 -10.10 4.00
N VAL A 85 25.18 -10.55 3.22
CA VAL A 85 25.19 -10.49 1.77
C VAL A 85 25.03 -9.05 1.29
N GLN A 86 24.12 -8.31 1.94
CA GLN A 86 23.84 -6.92 1.56
C GLN A 86 25.07 -6.00 1.60
N ARG A 87 26.04 -6.29 2.49
CA ARG A 87 27.27 -5.49 2.61
C ARG A 87 28.22 -5.63 1.40
N GLU A 88 28.12 -6.74 0.67
CA GLU A 88 28.99 -7.07 -0.46
C GLU A 88 28.34 -6.82 -1.82
N ARG A 89 27.05 -6.46 -1.85
CA ARG A 89 26.30 -6.20 -3.09
C ARG A 89 26.70 -4.90 -3.74
N PHE A 90 26.76 -4.91 -5.06
CA PHE A 90 26.86 -3.70 -5.86
C PHE A 90 25.52 -2.96 -5.88
N PRO A 91 25.50 -1.61 -5.93
CA PRO A 91 24.28 -0.82 -6.01
C PRO A 91 23.34 -1.25 -7.16
N GLU A 92 23.91 -1.65 -8.30
CA GLU A 92 23.17 -2.08 -9.48
C GLU A 92 22.38 -3.36 -9.25
N GLU A 93 22.88 -4.30 -8.40
CA GLU A 93 22.16 -5.52 -8.05
C GLU A 93 20.88 -5.19 -7.29
N ASP A 94 20.93 -4.22 -6.36
CA ASP A 94 19.74 -3.78 -5.63
C ASP A 94 18.76 -3.04 -6.54
N VAL A 95 19.26 -2.22 -7.47
CA VAL A 95 18.40 -1.55 -8.46
C VAL A 95 17.62 -2.57 -9.29
N LEU A 96 18.29 -3.62 -9.76
CA LEU A 96 17.65 -4.68 -10.55
C LEU A 96 16.70 -5.53 -9.70
N GLU A 97 17.06 -5.81 -8.45
CA GLU A 97 16.17 -6.52 -7.53
C GLU A 97 14.90 -5.71 -7.23
N ILE A 98 15.03 -4.42 -6.93
CA ILE A 98 13.88 -3.53 -6.73
C ILE A 98 13.00 -3.48 -8.00
N ALA A 99 13.58 -3.43 -9.19
CA ALA A 99 12.81 -3.53 -10.43
C ALA A 99 12.02 -4.85 -10.53
N GLY A 100 12.63 -5.95 -10.09
CA GLY A 100 11.95 -7.25 -9.96
C GLY A 100 10.82 -7.25 -8.93
N LEU A 101 11.00 -6.57 -7.77
CA LEU A 101 9.94 -6.41 -6.76
C LEU A 101 8.77 -5.60 -7.29
N LEU A 102 9.03 -4.49 -7.97
CA LEU A 102 8.02 -3.66 -8.63
C LEU A 102 7.17 -4.48 -9.60
N ARG A 103 7.82 -5.25 -10.46
CA ARG A 103 7.13 -6.11 -11.42
C ARG A 103 6.29 -7.18 -10.72
N ARG A 104 6.83 -7.90 -9.75
CA ARG A 104 6.08 -8.93 -8.98
C ARG A 104 4.85 -8.34 -8.30
N THR A 105 4.95 -7.14 -7.73
CA THR A 105 3.85 -6.43 -7.09
C THR A 105 2.74 -6.09 -8.12
N LEU A 106 3.11 -5.61 -9.30
CA LEU A 106 2.17 -5.32 -10.38
C LEU A 106 1.49 -6.59 -10.90
N GLU A 107 2.26 -7.65 -11.14
CA GLU A 107 1.76 -8.94 -11.64
C GLU A 107 0.84 -9.65 -10.63
N ALA A 108 0.95 -9.33 -9.33
CA ALA A 108 0.03 -9.78 -8.30
C ALA A 108 -1.32 -9.03 -8.33
N GLY A 109 -1.50 -8.04 -9.22
CA GLY A 109 -2.73 -7.27 -9.34
C GLY A 109 -2.72 -5.92 -8.62
N VAL A 110 -1.62 -5.55 -7.96
CA VAL A 110 -1.46 -4.25 -7.30
C VAL A 110 -1.01 -3.23 -8.35
N THR A 111 -1.92 -2.42 -8.86
CA THR A 111 -1.64 -1.42 -9.91
C THR A 111 -1.16 -0.08 -9.36
N THR A 112 -1.39 0.17 -8.07
CA THR A 112 -0.92 1.36 -7.34
C THR A 112 -0.41 0.95 -5.96
N ALA A 113 0.73 1.48 -5.53
CA ALA A 113 1.32 1.19 -4.24
C ALA A 113 1.83 2.47 -3.55
N ARG A 114 1.61 2.55 -2.22
CA ARG A 114 2.18 3.61 -1.38
C ARG A 114 3.39 3.04 -0.65
N ASP A 115 4.59 3.47 -1.09
CA ASP A 115 5.85 3.11 -0.41
C ASP A 115 6.12 4.08 0.72
N LEU A 116 6.30 3.55 1.92
CA LEU A 116 6.33 4.34 3.14
C LEU A 116 7.75 4.55 3.72
N ASP A 117 8.78 3.97 3.09
CA ASP A 117 10.17 4.27 3.46
C ASP A 117 11.19 3.76 2.44
N GLY A 118 12.19 4.55 2.13
CA GLY A 118 13.43 4.14 1.46
C GLY A 118 13.40 4.16 -0.08
N LEU A 119 12.23 4.17 -0.74
CA LEU A 119 12.20 4.14 -2.19
C LEU A 119 12.49 5.51 -2.80
N SER A 120 13.52 5.56 -3.67
CA SER A 120 13.91 6.78 -4.39
C SER A 120 12.85 7.21 -5.42
N PRO A 121 12.60 8.53 -5.61
CA PRO A 121 11.67 9.01 -6.63
C PRO A 121 12.10 8.65 -8.06
N GLY A 122 13.37 8.29 -8.27
CA GLY A 122 13.86 7.79 -9.57
C GLY A 122 13.11 6.55 -10.06
N TYR A 123 12.64 5.68 -9.16
CA TYR A 123 11.81 4.52 -9.54
C TYR A 123 10.44 4.96 -10.02
N ARG A 124 9.79 5.92 -9.36
CA ARG A 124 8.53 6.49 -9.83
C ARG A 124 8.65 7.06 -11.25
N GLU A 125 9.70 7.82 -11.50
CA GLU A 125 9.98 8.37 -12.81
C GLU A 125 10.30 7.28 -13.87
N ALA A 126 11.01 6.21 -13.47
CA ALA A 126 11.30 5.08 -14.37
C ALA A 126 10.03 4.30 -14.72
N VAL A 127 9.17 4.03 -13.74
CA VAL A 127 7.85 3.40 -13.97
C VAL A 127 6.96 4.29 -14.85
N ALA A 128 6.93 5.60 -14.59
CA ALA A 128 6.14 6.55 -15.36
C ALA A 128 6.52 6.56 -16.85
N ARG A 129 7.82 6.45 -17.17
CA ARG A 129 8.33 6.40 -18.55
C ARG A 129 8.27 5.00 -19.17
N GLY A 130 7.86 3.98 -18.43
CA GLY A 130 7.84 2.59 -18.90
C GLY A 130 9.23 1.96 -19.00
N ALA A 131 10.27 2.54 -18.39
CA ALA A 131 11.61 1.95 -18.35
C ALA A 131 11.69 0.77 -17.36
N VAL A 132 10.80 0.75 -16.38
CA VAL A 132 10.60 -0.35 -15.42
C VAL A 132 9.10 -0.63 -15.32
N GLU A 133 8.72 -1.90 -15.33
CA GLU A 133 7.35 -2.32 -15.05
C GLU A 133 7.10 -2.32 -13.54
N GLY A 134 5.99 -1.73 -13.11
CA GLY A 134 5.63 -1.67 -11.70
C GLY A 134 4.32 -0.91 -11.46
N PRO A 135 3.79 -0.95 -10.22
CA PRO A 135 2.62 -0.17 -9.84
C PRO A 135 2.91 1.34 -9.93
N ARG A 136 1.88 2.18 -10.01
CA ARG A 136 2.02 3.61 -9.73
C ARG A 136 2.50 3.78 -8.31
N LEU A 137 3.51 4.63 -8.12
CA LEU A 137 4.18 4.80 -6.84
C LEU A 137 3.80 6.11 -6.16
N HIS A 138 3.22 6.00 -4.98
CA HIS A 138 2.96 7.09 -4.05
C HIS A 138 4.01 7.00 -2.93
N LEU A 139 4.88 7.99 -2.77
CA LEU A 139 6.14 7.87 -2.03
C LEU A 139 6.17 8.76 -0.79
N ALA A 140 6.52 8.16 0.36
CA ALA A 140 6.91 8.91 1.56
C ALA A 140 8.39 9.31 1.51
N LEU A 141 9.22 8.56 0.82
CA LEU A 141 10.67 8.67 0.72
C LEU A 141 11.39 8.22 2.00
N SER A 142 11.03 8.78 3.15
CA SER A 142 11.62 8.45 4.45
C SER A 142 10.58 8.50 5.54
N MET A 143 10.70 7.61 6.51
CA MET A 143 9.92 7.65 7.74
C MET A 143 10.64 8.52 8.79
N LEU A 144 9.90 9.41 9.46
CA LEU A 144 10.44 10.24 10.52
C LEU A 144 10.35 9.54 11.87
N SER A 145 11.45 9.52 12.62
CA SER A 145 11.48 9.07 14.03
C SER A 145 12.59 9.81 14.78
N PRO A 146 12.57 9.83 16.12
CA PRO A 146 13.69 10.35 16.91
C PRO A 146 14.92 9.43 16.84
N THR A 147 16.05 9.93 17.29
CA THR A 147 17.28 9.12 17.50
C THR A 147 16.97 7.89 18.35
N GLY A 148 17.39 6.72 17.88
CA GLY A 148 17.11 5.43 18.50
C GLY A 148 15.66 4.93 18.30
N GLY A 149 14.81 5.68 17.62
CA GLY A 149 13.42 5.31 17.31
C GLY A 149 13.29 4.36 16.11
N HIS A 150 12.06 4.05 15.75
CA HIS A 150 11.72 2.96 14.82
C HIS A 150 12.38 3.05 13.43
N ALA A 151 12.59 4.25 12.92
CA ALA A 151 13.22 4.48 11.61
C ALA A 151 14.69 4.92 11.70
N ASP A 152 15.32 4.83 12.86
CA ASP A 152 16.76 5.12 12.97
C ASP A 152 17.57 3.87 12.57
N PRO A 153 18.25 3.88 11.40
CA PRO A 153 19.00 2.73 10.92
C PRO A 153 20.40 2.63 11.57
N GLN A 154 20.78 3.59 12.42
CA GLN A 154 22.12 3.63 12.97
C GLN A 154 22.37 2.51 13.97
N HIS A 155 23.46 1.76 13.78
CA HIS A 155 23.88 0.73 14.71
C HIS A 155 24.45 1.34 15.99
N ARG A 156 24.44 0.58 17.10
CA ARG A 156 24.98 1.00 18.41
C ARG A 156 26.44 1.48 18.36
N ASN A 157 27.23 1.05 17.39
CA ASN A 157 28.60 1.48 17.18
C ASN A 157 28.74 2.74 16.32
N GLY A 158 27.62 3.39 15.96
CA GLY A 158 27.57 4.58 15.14
C GLY A 158 27.68 4.35 13.63
N SER A 159 27.85 3.10 13.17
CA SER A 159 27.84 2.80 11.74
C SER A 159 26.44 2.81 11.16
N LEU A 160 26.33 3.13 9.87
CA LEU A 160 25.09 3.02 9.11
C LEU A 160 25.11 1.77 8.22
N PRO A 161 23.98 1.13 7.97
CA PRO A 161 23.90 0.06 6.98
C PRO A 161 24.19 0.62 5.58
N ALA A 162 24.78 -0.21 4.72
CA ALA A 162 25.20 0.20 3.38
C ALA A 162 24.09 0.83 2.53
N TRP A 163 22.85 0.33 2.68
CA TRP A 163 21.70 0.86 1.96
C TRP A 163 21.36 2.33 2.34
N ALA A 164 21.59 2.72 3.59
CA ALA A 164 21.22 4.05 4.09
C ALA A 164 22.16 5.19 3.59
N VAL A 165 23.33 4.84 3.05
CA VAL A 165 24.34 5.83 2.62
C VAL A 165 24.57 5.85 1.11
N ARG A 166 23.75 5.17 0.32
CA ARG A 166 23.92 5.12 -1.14
C ARG A 166 23.57 6.44 -1.82
N PRO A 167 24.28 6.82 -2.90
CA PRO A 167 23.88 7.96 -3.71
C PRO A 167 22.45 7.84 -4.24
N GLY A 168 21.71 8.93 -4.20
CA GLY A 168 20.32 8.97 -4.68
C GLY A 168 19.26 8.42 -3.72
N MET A 169 19.66 7.92 -2.56
CA MET A 169 18.72 7.53 -1.51
C MET A 169 18.06 8.76 -0.87
N PRO A 170 16.81 8.63 -0.42
CA PRO A 170 16.19 9.63 0.44
C PRO A 170 17.04 9.91 1.69
N PRO A 171 16.93 11.10 2.30
CA PRO A 171 17.62 11.38 3.56
C PRO A 171 17.13 10.47 4.67
N ILE A 172 17.99 10.11 5.62
CA ILE A 172 17.56 9.38 6.84
C ILE A 172 16.64 10.29 7.64
N GLY A 173 15.46 9.77 8.02
CA GLY A 173 14.36 10.51 8.63
C GLY A 173 14.50 10.78 10.15
N VAL A 174 15.73 10.78 10.70
CA VAL A 174 15.94 11.03 12.13
C VAL A 174 15.80 12.53 12.44
N VAL A 175 14.92 12.86 13.39
CA VAL A 175 14.58 14.22 13.81
C VAL A 175 14.33 14.25 15.32
N ASP A 176 15.09 15.07 16.05
CA ASP A 176 14.97 15.20 17.52
C ASP A 176 14.36 16.54 17.93
N THR A 177 14.56 17.59 17.13
CA THR A 177 14.07 18.96 17.41
C THR A 177 13.06 19.42 16.37
N ASP A 178 12.31 20.48 16.70
CA ASP A 178 11.39 21.12 15.74
C ASP A 178 12.14 21.67 14.52
N GLU A 179 13.37 22.15 14.69
CA GLU A 179 14.22 22.61 13.60
C GLU A 179 14.59 21.46 12.66
N ASP A 180 14.85 20.27 13.19
CA ASP A 180 15.09 19.06 12.39
C ASP A 180 13.84 18.69 11.61
N VAL A 181 12.68 18.69 12.25
CA VAL A 181 11.39 18.45 11.61
C VAL A 181 11.16 19.43 10.46
N ILE A 182 11.32 20.74 10.70
CA ILE A 182 11.13 21.77 9.69
C ILE A 182 12.07 21.54 8.48
N ARG A 183 13.35 21.27 8.73
CA ARG A 183 14.34 21.02 7.69
C ARG A 183 14.00 19.77 6.89
N MET A 184 13.63 18.68 7.59
CA MET A 184 13.31 17.40 6.96
C MET A 184 12.04 17.50 6.10
N ILE A 185 10.97 18.06 6.60
CA ILE A 185 9.71 18.26 5.83
C ILE A 185 9.99 19.07 4.55
N ARG A 186 10.75 20.15 4.65
CA ARG A 186 11.12 20.96 3.48
C ARG A 186 11.94 20.15 2.47
N THR A 187 12.82 19.28 2.96
CA THR A 187 13.64 18.40 2.12
C THR A 187 12.78 17.35 1.43
N LEU A 188 11.92 16.63 2.14
CA LEU A 188 11.03 15.61 1.58
C LEU A 188 10.07 16.21 0.53
N VAL A 189 9.49 17.37 0.83
CA VAL A 189 8.61 18.09 -0.12
C VAL A 189 9.38 18.51 -1.38
N ARG A 190 10.61 19.02 -1.25
CA ARG A 190 11.48 19.39 -2.38
C ARG A 190 11.84 18.15 -3.21
N THR A 191 12.13 17.03 -2.56
CA THR A 191 12.52 15.77 -3.22
C THR A 191 11.33 15.10 -3.90
N GLY A 192 10.10 15.46 -3.52
CA GLY A 192 8.89 15.00 -4.20
C GLY A 192 8.09 13.95 -3.44
N ALA A 193 8.16 13.96 -2.10
CA ALA A 193 7.26 13.14 -1.28
C ALA A 193 5.80 13.45 -1.59
N ASP A 194 4.97 12.42 -1.68
CA ASP A 194 3.52 12.53 -1.89
C ASP A 194 2.77 12.47 -0.55
N VAL A 195 3.35 11.83 0.44
CA VAL A 195 2.86 11.63 1.81
C VAL A 195 4.03 11.80 2.78
N ILE A 196 3.77 12.18 4.01
CA ILE A 196 4.77 12.16 5.08
C ILE A 196 4.49 11.00 6.02
N LYS A 197 5.46 10.11 6.17
CA LYS A 197 5.40 9.00 7.13
C LYS A 197 6.12 9.40 8.41
N VAL A 198 5.45 9.19 9.54
CA VAL A 198 6.03 9.35 10.89
C VAL A 198 5.90 8.04 11.67
N ALA A 199 6.81 7.80 12.59
CA ALA A 199 6.68 6.77 13.62
C ALA A 199 6.34 7.46 14.94
N THR A 200 5.11 7.30 15.41
CA THR A 200 4.65 7.85 16.70
C THR A 200 4.86 6.88 17.86
N SER A 201 5.19 5.62 17.55
CA SER A 201 5.70 4.64 18.52
C SER A 201 7.01 4.03 18.06
N GLY A 202 7.67 3.27 18.92
CA GLY A 202 8.65 2.28 18.52
C GLY A 202 7.98 1.07 17.85
N GLY A 203 8.78 0.05 17.52
CA GLY A 203 8.33 -1.13 16.81
C GLY A 203 8.85 -2.45 17.38
N LEU A 204 8.72 -3.52 16.60
CA LEU A 204 9.25 -4.84 16.93
C LEU A 204 10.41 -5.27 16.03
N GLY A 205 10.71 -4.48 15.01
CA GLY A 205 11.74 -4.78 14.01
C GLY A 205 13.13 -4.30 14.40
N SER A 206 13.22 -3.18 15.08
CA SER A 206 14.45 -2.60 15.60
C SER A 206 14.92 -3.33 16.85
N PRO A 207 16.24 -3.47 17.06
CA PRO A 207 16.78 -3.98 18.31
C PRO A 207 16.84 -2.94 19.44
N ASN A 208 16.53 -1.68 19.14
CA ASN A 208 16.78 -0.54 20.02
C ASN A 208 15.50 0.13 20.53
N ASP A 209 14.32 -0.26 20.04
CA ASP A 209 13.03 0.34 20.39
C ASP A 209 12.01 -0.72 20.80
N ASP A 210 10.99 -0.30 21.56
CA ASP A 210 9.83 -1.08 21.96
C ASP A 210 8.55 -0.43 21.43
N ALA A 211 7.50 -1.22 21.21
CA ALA A 211 6.21 -0.75 20.70
C ALA A 211 5.56 0.35 21.57
N ARG A 212 5.97 0.49 22.83
CA ARG A 212 5.48 1.50 23.79
C ARG A 212 6.35 2.76 23.84
N ASP A 213 7.50 2.75 23.19
CA ASP A 213 8.37 3.93 23.16
C ASP A 213 7.64 5.07 22.44
N VAL A 214 7.81 6.28 22.94
CA VAL A 214 7.26 7.47 22.31
C VAL A 214 8.18 7.87 21.14
N GLY A 215 7.61 7.91 19.93
CA GLY A 215 8.26 8.40 18.73
C GLY A 215 8.02 9.90 18.51
N ILE A 216 7.57 10.25 17.29
CA ILE A 216 7.15 11.61 16.94
C ILE A 216 5.92 12.00 17.78
N THR A 217 6.00 13.13 18.48
CA THR A 217 4.96 13.58 19.42
C THR A 217 3.76 14.20 18.69
N GLU A 218 2.65 14.36 19.41
CA GLU A 218 1.44 15.06 18.89
C GLU A 218 1.78 16.47 18.40
N GLU A 219 2.59 17.23 19.17
CA GLU A 219 3.00 18.60 18.84
C GLU A 219 3.83 18.62 17.54
N GLN A 220 4.73 17.66 17.37
CA GLN A 220 5.51 17.52 16.14
C GLN A 220 4.64 17.12 14.94
N VAL A 221 3.66 16.23 15.11
CA VAL A 221 2.70 15.90 14.04
C VAL A 221 1.88 17.13 13.67
N ARG A 222 1.43 17.93 14.63
CA ARG A 222 0.75 19.23 14.38
C ARG A 222 1.65 20.24 13.66
N LEU A 223 2.92 20.30 14.03
CA LEU A 223 3.92 21.13 13.33
C LEU A 223 4.04 20.70 11.87
N ILE A 224 4.17 19.39 11.63
CA ILE A 224 4.24 18.82 10.28
C ILE A 224 2.98 19.18 9.48
N ALA A 225 1.77 19.02 10.06
CA ALA A 225 0.52 19.35 9.40
C ALA A 225 0.50 20.82 8.94
N ARG A 226 0.84 21.77 9.83
CA ARG A 226 0.93 23.20 9.47
C ARG A 226 1.92 23.47 8.33
N LEU A 227 3.11 22.87 8.38
CA LEU A 227 4.13 23.03 7.33
C LEU A 227 3.66 22.50 5.98
N LEU A 228 2.85 21.43 5.99
CA LEU A 228 2.32 20.83 4.77
C LEU A 228 1.17 21.64 4.19
N ASP A 229 0.30 22.21 5.03
CA ASP A 229 -0.81 23.09 4.60
C ASP A 229 -0.27 24.30 3.82
N GLU A 230 0.82 24.90 4.28
CA GLU A 230 1.51 25.99 3.58
C GLU A 230 2.08 25.58 2.21
N ARG A 231 2.15 24.28 1.91
CA ARG A 231 2.80 23.72 0.72
C ARG A 231 1.92 22.79 -0.11
N GLY A 232 0.61 22.98 -0.03
CA GLY A 232 -0.38 22.28 -0.84
C GLY A 232 -0.96 21.02 -0.20
N GLY A 233 -0.86 20.86 1.15
CA GLY A 233 -1.66 19.92 1.93
C GLY A 233 -1.39 18.45 1.61
N ARG A 234 -0.18 17.93 1.86
CA ARG A 234 0.09 16.49 1.76
C ARG A 234 -0.43 15.76 2.99
N PRO A 235 -0.93 14.51 2.85
CA PRO A 235 -1.35 13.72 3.99
C PRO A 235 -0.16 13.29 4.85
N ILE A 236 -0.44 13.06 6.14
CA ILE A 236 0.47 12.42 7.10
C ILE A 236 -0.06 11.02 7.36
N THR A 237 0.82 10.04 7.45
CA THR A 237 0.52 8.67 7.88
C THR A 237 1.42 8.28 9.04
N ALA A 238 0.91 7.56 10.03
CA ALA A 238 1.62 7.27 11.26
C ALA A 238 1.72 5.77 11.55
N HIS A 239 2.95 5.26 11.68
CA HIS A 239 3.18 3.98 12.36
C HIS A 239 2.83 4.15 13.85
N ALA A 240 1.91 3.33 14.35
CA ALA A 240 1.47 3.37 15.74
C ALA A 240 1.09 1.96 16.22
N LEU A 241 1.87 1.43 17.18
CA LEU A 241 1.63 0.13 17.81
C LEU A 241 0.97 0.23 19.18
N SER A 242 0.91 1.41 19.77
CA SER A 242 0.26 1.67 21.06
C SER A 242 -0.86 2.70 20.94
N ASP A 243 -1.83 2.66 21.86
CA ASP A 243 -2.95 3.59 21.90
C ASP A 243 -2.51 5.04 21.99
N GLY A 244 -1.57 5.35 22.88
CA GLY A 244 -1.06 6.70 23.05
C GLY A 244 -0.44 7.26 21.77
N ALA A 245 0.28 6.41 21.01
CA ALA A 245 0.88 6.78 19.74
C ALA A 245 -0.17 7.02 18.65
N ALA A 246 -1.18 6.16 18.55
CA ALA A 246 -2.28 6.32 17.60
C ALA A 246 -3.08 7.60 17.92
N ARG A 247 -3.41 7.81 19.18
CA ARG A 247 -4.12 9.01 19.64
C ARG A 247 -3.34 10.29 19.34
N ALA A 248 -2.04 10.33 19.63
CA ALA A 248 -1.17 11.47 19.32
C ALA A 248 -1.15 11.77 17.81
N ALA A 249 -1.04 10.74 16.97
CA ALA A 249 -1.07 10.88 15.52
C ALA A 249 -2.41 11.44 15.02
N VAL A 250 -3.56 10.91 15.48
CA VAL A 250 -4.89 11.38 15.08
C VAL A 250 -5.14 12.82 15.53
N LEU A 251 -4.80 13.16 16.78
CA LEU A 251 -4.90 14.53 17.30
C LEU A 251 -3.98 15.49 16.56
N GLY A 252 -2.82 15.02 16.11
CA GLY A 252 -1.87 15.77 15.30
C GLY A 252 -2.31 16.00 13.86
N GLY A 253 -3.33 15.28 13.37
CA GLY A 253 -3.88 15.43 12.02
C GLY A 253 -3.41 14.37 11.01
N ALA A 254 -3.03 13.18 11.46
CA ALA A 254 -2.72 12.07 10.57
C ALA A 254 -3.97 11.60 9.81
N ALA A 255 -3.82 11.39 8.50
CA ALA A 255 -4.88 10.89 7.62
C ALA A 255 -5.06 9.38 7.75
N SER A 256 -4.02 8.64 8.10
CA SER A 256 -4.11 7.20 8.39
C SER A 256 -3.20 6.79 9.55
N ILE A 257 -3.67 5.73 10.25
CA ILE A 257 -2.90 4.97 11.22
C ILE A 257 -2.52 3.64 10.57
N GLU A 258 -1.23 3.39 10.57
CA GLU A 258 -0.66 2.12 10.13
C GLU A 258 -0.56 1.18 11.33
N HIS A 259 -0.92 -0.08 11.15
CA HIS A 259 -0.99 -1.12 12.18
C HIS A 259 -2.17 -0.94 13.15
N GLY A 260 -2.11 -0.03 14.12
CA GLY A 260 -3.19 0.21 15.08
C GLY A 260 -3.47 -0.99 15.99
N TYR A 261 -2.42 -1.66 16.49
CA TYR A 261 -2.54 -2.94 17.19
C TYR A 261 -2.95 -2.85 18.68
N ASP A 262 -3.15 -1.63 19.18
CA ASP A 262 -3.59 -1.41 20.56
C ASP A 262 -4.42 -0.12 20.64
N LEU A 263 -5.60 -0.11 19.99
CA LEU A 263 -6.51 1.04 20.00
C LEU A 263 -7.51 0.92 21.14
N SER A 264 -7.64 1.97 21.97
CA SER A 264 -8.76 2.10 22.91
C SER A 264 -10.05 2.48 22.18
N ASP A 265 -11.20 2.29 22.82
CA ASP A 265 -12.49 2.70 22.27
C ASP A 265 -12.57 4.23 22.09
N GLU A 266 -11.90 4.99 22.95
CA GLU A 266 -11.77 6.44 22.86
C GLU A 266 -10.97 6.85 21.60
N THR A 267 -9.87 6.16 21.29
CA THR A 267 -9.07 6.42 20.10
C THR A 267 -9.81 5.99 18.84
N ILE A 268 -10.54 4.87 18.87
CA ILE A 268 -11.44 4.44 17.78
C ILE A 268 -12.51 5.52 17.50
N ALA A 269 -13.16 6.04 18.55
CA ALA A 269 -14.15 7.10 18.40
C ALA A 269 -13.53 8.39 17.82
N LEU A 270 -12.31 8.73 18.22
CA LEU A 270 -11.57 9.86 17.68
C LEU A 270 -11.21 9.67 16.20
N MET A 271 -10.81 8.46 15.79
CA MET A 271 -10.57 8.13 14.38
C MET A 271 -11.82 8.32 13.53
N LEU A 272 -12.99 7.89 14.03
CA LEU A 272 -14.28 8.11 13.36
C LEU A 272 -14.60 9.61 13.24
N GLU A 273 -14.45 10.37 14.32
CA GLU A 273 -14.70 11.83 14.32
C GLU A 273 -13.83 12.56 13.28
N ARG A 274 -12.57 12.15 13.15
CA ARG A 274 -11.58 12.78 12.28
C ARG A 274 -11.56 12.21 10.86
N GLY A 275 -12.26 11.10 10.60
CA GLY A 275 -12.21 10.39 9.33
C GLY A 275 -10.86 9.73 9.06
N THR A 276 -10.11 9.40 10.12
CA THR A 276 -8.79 8.75 10.00
C THR A 276 -8.96 7.31 9.55
N VAL A 277 -8.23 6.92 8.51
CA VAL A 277 -8.28 5.58 7.92
C VAL A 277 -7.35 4.63 8.67
N LEU A 278 -7.76 3.39 8.91
CA LEU A 278 -6.91 2.33 9.44
C LEU A 278 -6.31 1.51 8.29
N VAL A 279 -4.99 1.32 8.32
CA VAL A 279 -4.25 0.45 7.40
C VAL A 279 -3.58 -0.64 8.25
N PRO A 280 -4.26 -1.78 8.50
CA PRO A 280 -3.92 -2.65 9.62
C PRO A 280 -2.75 -3.59 9.38
N THR A 281 -2.32 -3.83 8.14
CA THR A 281 -1.15 -4.66 7.81
C THR A 281 -1.14 -6.02 8.54
N LEU A 282 -2.27 -6.70 8.53
CA LEU A 282 -2.48 -7.92 9.31
C LEU A 282 -1.60 -9.09 8.85
N SER A 283 -1.20 -9.11 7.58
CA SER A 283 -0.32 -10.14 7.03
C SER A 283 1.01 -10.24 7.80
N ILE A 284 1.58 -9.09 8.22
CA ILE A 284 2.81 -9.10 9.03
C ILE A 284 2.51 -9.47 10.49
N LEU A 285 1.34 -9.09 11.02
CA LEU A 285 0.93 -9.41 12.38
C LEU A 285 0.74 -10.92 12.58
N VAL A 286 0.09 -11.60 11.61
CA VAL A 286 -0.19 -13.04 11.69
C VAL A 286 0.96 -13.91 11.20
N ARG A 287 2.01 -13.33 10.62
CA ARG A 287 3.16 -14.06 10.11
C ARG A 287 3.79 -14.92 11.21
N GLU A 288 4.06 -16.19 10.88
CA GLU A 288 4.83 -17.06 11.74
C GLU A 288 6.33 -16.78 11.60
N PHE A 289 7.04 -16.88 12.71
CA PHE A 289 8.48 -16.73 12.77
C PHE A 289 9.11 -18.07 13.13
N ASP A 290 10.22 -18.36 12.48
CA ASP A 290 10.97 -19.59 12.73
C ASP A 290 11.48 -19.61 14.18
N PRO A 291 11.05 -20.59 15.00
CA PRO A 291 11.47 -20.71 16.39
C PRO A 291 12.94 -21.06 16.55
N VAL A 292 13.62 -21.51 15.49
CA VAL A 292 15.07 -21.80 15.53
C VAL A 292 15.89 -20.51 15.47
N THR A 293 15.43 -19.53 14.70
CA THR A 293 16.14 -18.25 14.48
C THR A 293 15.63 -17.11 15.33
N THR A 294 14.46 -17.27 15.98
CA THR A 294 13.81 -16.22 16.79
C THR A 294 13.84 -16.62 18.29
N THR A 295 14.25 -15.70 19.17
CA THR A 295 14.30 -15.97 20.60
C THR A 295 12.91 -16.26 21.17
N ALA A 296 12.83 -17.12 22.22
CA ALA A 296 11.57 -17.44 22.88
C ALA A 296 10.86 -16.19 23.45
N GLU A 297 11.62 -15.20 23.92
CA GLU A 297 11.06 -13.94 24.40
C GLU A 297 10.39 -13.15 23.27
N ARG A 298 11.03 -13.05 22.14
CA ARG A 298 10.51 -12.35 20.96
C ARG A 298 9.26 -13.05 20.39
N LEU A 299 9.23 -14.38 20.42
CA LEU A 299 8.05 -15.15 20.03
C LEU A 299 6.87 -14.86 20.98
N ARG A 300 7.12 -14.77 22.31
CA ARG A 300 6.07 -14.43 23.30
C ARG A 300 5.54 -13.01 23.07
N GLN A 301 6.41 -12.03 22.89
CA GLN A 301 6.01 -10.63 22.62
C GLN A 301 5.16 -10.52 21.36
N ARG A 302 5.55 -11.24 20.29
CA ARG A 302 4.78 -11.28 19.05
C ARG A 302 3.41 -11.97 19.21
N ALA A 303 3.33 -13.04 20.00
CA ALA A 303 2.07 -13.72 20.28
C ALA A 303 1.08 -12.81 21.01
N LEU A 304 1.56 -12.05 22.02
CA LEU A 304 0.76 -11.06 22.74
C LEU A 304 0.30 -9.93 21.81
N LEU A 305 1.21 -9.37 21.02
CA LEU A 305 0.86 -8.31 20.07
C LEU A 305 -0.14 -8.79 19.01
N ARG A 306 -0.01 -10.05 18.56
CA ARG A 306 -0.94 -10.65 17.61
C ARG A 306 -2.37 -10.73 18.18
N GLU A 307 -2.52 -11.19 19.42
CA GLU A 307 -3.82 -11.27 20.08
C GLU A 307 -4.43 -9.87 20.25
N GLN A 308 -3.67 -8.94 20.84
CA GLN A 308 -4.10 -7.55 21.04
C GLN A 308 -4.43 -6.86 19.71
N GLY A 309 -3.58 -6.99 18.71
CA GLY A 309 -3.76 -6.33 17.41
C GLY A 309 -4.97 -6.85 16.66
N LEU A 310 -5.21 -8.17 16.67
CA LEU A 310 -6.42 -8.73 16.05
C LEU A 310 -7.69 -8.24 16.76
N ASP A 311 -7.69 -8.16 18.09
CA ASP A 311 -8.82 -7.62 18.85
C ASP A 311 -9.03 -6.12 18.56
N SER A 312 -7.96 -5.35 18.61
CA SER A 312 -7.96 -3.90 18.31
C SER A 312 -8.58 -3.62 16.94
N VAL A 313 -8.10 -4.31 15.90
CA VAL A 313 -8.61 -4.12 14.52
C VAL A 313 -10.06 -4.59 14.39
N ARG A 314 -10.46 -5.71 15.02
CA ARG A 314 -11.87 -6.14 15.03
C ARG A 314 -12.79 -5.09 15.62
N ARG A 315 -12.40 -4.48 16.76
CA ARG A 315 -13.20 -3.42 17.40
C ARG A 315 -13.30 -2.18 16.51
N ALA A 316 -12.20 -1.78 15.90
CA ALA A 316 -12.18 -0.64 14.96
C ALA A 316 -13.08 -0.91 13.73
N VAL A 317 -13.01 -2.10 13.14
CA VAL A 317 -13.87 -2.53 12.03
C VAL A 317 -15.34 -2.55 12.44
N ALA A 318 -15.65 -3.16 13.59
CA ALA A 318 -17.03 -3.24 14.11
C ALA A 318 -17.61 -1.86 14.42
N ALA A 319 -16.77 -0.89 14.82
CA ALA A 319 -17.17 0.49 15.04
C ALA A 319 -17.37 1.29 13.73
N GLY A 320 -16.94 0.77 12.58
CA GLY A 320 -17.09 1.42 11.28
C GLY A 320 -15.91 2.35 10.90
N VAL A 321 -14.74 2.20 11.51
CA VAL A 321 -13.53 2.93 11.09
C VAL A 321 -13.23 2.58 9.62
N PRO A 322 -13.03 3.57 8.73
CA PRO A 322 -12.64 3.30 7.36
C PRO A 322 -11.34 2.51 7.27
N VAL A 323 -11.32 1.46 6.45
CA VAL A 323 -10.15 0.59 6.27
C VAL A 323 -9.63 0.70 4.84
N ALA A 324 -8.30 0.75 4.68
CA ALA A 324 -7.63 0.53 3.41
C ALA A 324 -6.65 -0.65 3.53
N LEU A 325 -6.51 -1.43 2.45
CA LEU A 325 -5.54 -2.50 2.39
C LEU A 325 -4.13 -1.93 2.40
N GLY A 326 -3.28 -2.49 3.26
CA GLY A 326 -1.84 -2.30 3.27
C GLY A 326 -1.19 -3.55 3.84
N THR A 327 -0.07 -3.98 3.27
CA THR A 327 0.49 -5.30 3.54
C THR A 327 1.75 -5.28 4.37
N ASP A 328 2.47 -4.15 4.40
CA ASP A 328 3.85 -4.07 4.92
C ASP A 328 4.80 -5.01 4.15
N ALA A 329 4.49 -5.26 2.84
CA ALA A 329 5.37 -6.05 1.98
C ALA A 329 6.73 -5.36 1.82
N GLY A 330 7.79 -6.16 1.89
CA GLY A 330 9.17 -5.78 2.14
C GLY A 330 9.63 -6.42 3.44
N VAL A 331 8.84 -6.33 4.51
CA VAL A 331 9.02 -7.13 5.74
C VAL A 331 8.61 -8.60 5.48
N HIS A 332 7.68 -8.82 4.57
CA HIS A 332 7.37 -10.14 3.98
C HIS A 332 7.45 -10.08 2.45
N PRO A 333 7.43 -11.22 1.72
CA PRO A 333 7.65 -11.22 0.28
C PRO A 333 6.61 -10.42 -0.52
N HIS A 334 7.05 -9.59 -1.46
CA HIS A 334 6.22 -9.00 -2.50
C HIS A 334 5.67 -10.05 -3.46
N GLY A 335 4.52 -9.78 -4.05
CA GLY A 335 3.84 -10.70 -4.99
C GLY A 335 2.74 -11.54 -4.32
N THR A 336 2.61 -11.50 -2.99
CA THR A 336 1.54 -12.12 -2.21
C THR A 336 0.67 -11.07 -1.50
N ASN A 337 0.69 -9.84 -1.97
CA ASN A 337 0.03 -8.69 -1.34
C ASN A 337 -1.47 -8.93 -1.10
N LEU A 338 -2.15 -9.63 -1.99
CA LEU A 338 -3.59 -9.91 -1.86
C LEU A 338 -3.94 -10.93 -0.75
N ALA A 339 -2.93 -11.54 -0.09
CA ALA A 339 -3.15 -12.32 1.13
C ALA A 339 -3.76 -11.47 2.27
N GLU A 340 -3.55 -10.15 2.26
CA GLU A 340 -4.13 -9.23 3.22
C GLU A 340 -5.67 -9.25 3.18
N LEU A 341 -6.28 -9.48 2.02
CA LEU A 341 -7.74 -9.56 1.88
C LEU A 341 -8.37 -10.62 2.80
N GLN A 342 -7.71 -11.78 2.91
CA GLN A 342 -8.14 -12.84 3.82
C GLN A 342 -8.08 -12.39 5.29
N GLN A 343 -7.05 -11.63 5.64
CA GLN A 343 -6.87 -11.14 7.00
C GLN A 343 -7.93 -10.07 7.33
N LEU A 344 -8.27 -9.21 6.37
CA LEU A 344 -9.35 -8.24 6.52
C LEU A 344 -10.71 -8.94 6.75
N VAL A 345 -10.97 -10.03 6.04
CA VAL A 345 -12.18 -10.86 6.28
C VAL A 345 -12.13 -11.52 7.67
N ALA A 346 -10.97 -12.00 8.11
CA ALA A 346 -10.80 -12.63 9.43
C ALA A 346 -11.05 -11.67 10.61
N VAL A 347 -10.95 -10.36 10.38
CA VAL A 347 -11.26 -9.34 11.40
C VAL A 347 -12.64 -8.72 11.27
N GLY A 348 -13.48 -9.19 10.32
CA GLY A 348 -14.90 -8.87 10.31
C GLY A 348 -15.45 -8.20 9.04
N LEU A 349 -14.62 -7.89 8.03
CA LEU A 349 -15.15 -7.42 6.76
C LEU A 349 -15.73 -8.59 5.96
N SER A 350 -16.79 -8.35 5.18
CA SER A 350 -17.19 -9.28 4.13
C SER A 350 -16.13 -9.31 3.00
N PRO A 351 -16.11 -10.36 2.16
CA PRO A 351 -15.20 -10.39 1.00
C PRO A 351 -15.31 -9.15 0.10
N LEU A 352 -16.53 -8.65 -0.13
CA LEU A 352 -16.78 -7.47 -0.94
C LEU A 352 -16.23 -6.20 -0.29
N GLU A 353 -16.37 -6.03 1.03
CA GLU A 353 -15.80 -4.91 1.78
C GLU A 353 -14.26 -4.97 1.79
N ALA A 354 -13.68 -6.16 1.93
CA ALA A 354 -12.23 -6.33 1.85
C ALA A 354 -11.68 -5.96 0.46
N ILE A 355 -12.36 -6.37 -0.63
CA ILE A 355 -12.04 -5.95 -2.00
C ILE A 355 -12.16 -4.43 -2.14
N THR A 356 -13.24 -3.83 -1.60
CA THR A 356 -13.42 -2.37 -1.62
C THR A 356 -12.31 -1.65 -0.85
N ALA A 357 -11.88 -2.16 0.32
CA ALA A 357 -10.75 -1.62 1.08
C ALA A 357 -9.44 -1.67 0.27
N GLY A 358 -9.24 -2.74 -0.52
CA GLY A 358 -8.07 -2.93 -1.39
C GLY A 358 -8.16 -2.22 -2.75
N THR A 359 -9.24 -1.55 -3.06
CA THR A 359 -9.45 -0.87 -4.36
C THR A 359 -9.86 0.59 -4.12
N LEU A 360 -11.15 0.90 -4.06
CA LEU A 360 -11.66 2.27 -3.86
C LEU A 360 -11.26 2.85 -2.50
N GLY A 361 -11.21 2.04 -1.43
CA GLY A 361 -10.76 2.46 -0.10
C GLY A 361 -9.32 2.97 -0.12
N GLY A 362 -8.41 2.18 -0.71
CA GLY A 362 -7.02 2.59 -0.93
C GLY A 362 -6.91 3.83 -1.82
N ALA A 363 -7.68 3.89 -2.92
CA ALA A 363 -7.70 5.05 -3.81
C ALA A 363 -8.15 6.33 -3.10
N ARG A 364 -9.18 6.27 -2.27
CA ARG A 364 -9.65 7.40 -1.43
C ARG A 364 -8.58 7.88 -0.46
N LEU A 365 -7.93 6.95 0.23
CA LEU A 365 -6.82 7.29 1.14
C LEU A 365 -5.69 8.04 0.43
N LEU A 366 -5.40 7.67 -0.81
CA LEU A 366 -4.35 8.32 -1.60
C LEU A 366 -4.86 9.59 -2.34
N GLY A 367 -6.15 9.93 -2.28
CA GLY A 367 -6.75 11.04 -3.02
C GLY A 367 -6.82 10.80 -4.52
N LEU A 368 -6.97 9.55 -4.96
CA LEU A 368 -6.95 9.11 -6.35
C LEU A 368 -8.30 8.55 -6.84
N ASP A 369 -9.31 8.53 -6.00
CA ASP A 369 -10.62 7.91 -6.25
C ASP A 369 -11.40 8.53 -7.40
N ALA A 370 -11.10 9.76 -7.79
CA ALA A 370 -11.62 10.36 -9.02
C ALA A 370 -11.03 9.73 -10.29
N HIS A 371 -9.92 8.99 -10.19
CA HIS A 371 -9.14 8.51 -11.34
C HIS A 371 -9.01 7.00 -11.40
N LEU A 372 -9.09 6.30 -10.27
CA LEU A 372 -8.89 4.85 -10.18
C LEU A 372 -9.61 4.26 -8.96
N GLY A 373 -9.47 2.95 -8.73
CA GLY A 373 -10.00 2.24 -7.57
C GLY A 373 -11.41 1.68 -7.77
N SER A 374 -12.09 2.02 -8.87
CA SER A 374 -13.36 1.39 -9.27
C SER A 374 -13.47 1.30 -10.78
N VAL A 375 -14.32 0.38 -11.27
CA VAL A 375 -14.59 0.17 -12.70
C VAL A 375 -15.77 1.05 -13.10
N GLU A 376 -15.48 2.36 -13.33
CA GLU A 376 -16.46 3.37 -13.69
C GLU A 376 -15.98 4.17 -14.90
N ALA A 377 -16.91 4.61 -15.75
CA ALA A 377 -16.59 5.43 -16.91
C ALA A 377 -15.83 6.73 -16.50
N GLY A 378 -14.78 7.06 -17.23
CA GLY A 378 -13.90 8.21 -16.98
C GLY A 378 -12.67 7.88 -16.13
N LYS A 379 -12.60 6.72 -15.48
CA LYS A 379 -11.42 6.28 -14.71
C LYS A 379 -10.42 5.53 -15.59
N LEU A 380 -9.19 5.48 -15.13
CA LEU A 380 -8.13 4.71 -15.78
C LEU A 380 -8.49 3.21 -15.76
N ALA A 381 -8.21 2.54 -16.86
CA ALA A 381 -8.45 1.10 -16.98
C ALA A 381 -7.35 0.30 -16.27
N ASP A 382 -7.35 0.36 -14.96
CA ASP A 382 -6.60 -0.49 -14.05
C ASP A 382 -7.52 -1.63 -13.65
N LEU A 383 -7.27 -2.82 -14.19
CA LEU A 383 -8.18 -3.94 -14.11
C LEU A 383 -7.43 -5.24 -13.79
N VAL A 384 -8.09 -6.10 -13.02
CA VAL A 384 -7.62 -7.43 -12.66
C VAL A 384 -8.69 -8.46 -13.04
N VAL A 385 -8.24 -9.55 -13.67
CA VAL A 385 -9.12 -10.69 -14.00
C VAL A 385 -8.66 -11.92 -13.25
N THR A 386 -9.60 -12.62 -12.66
CA THR A 386 -9.39 -13.90 -11.97
C THR A 386 -10.47 -14.91 -12.33
N THR A 387 -10.10 -16.19 -12.37
CA THR A 387 -11.05 -17.29 -12.59
C THR A 387 -11.63 -17.86 -11.30
N VAL A 388 -11.08 -17.45 -10.14
CA VAL A 388 -11.63 -17.82 -8.85
C VAL A 388 -12.74 -16.85 -8.42
N ASP A 389 -13.76 -17.35 -7.74
CA ASP A 389 -14.82 -16.49 -7.18
C ASP A 389 -14.33 -15.85 -5.88
N PRO A 390 -13.99 -14.55 -5.89
CA PRO A 390 -13.40 -13.89 -4.73
C PRO A 390 -14.45 -13.58 -3.64
N LEU A 391 -15.73 -13.65 -3.95
CA LEU A 391 -16.80 -13.49 -2.95
C LEU A 391 -17.02 -14.76 -2.13
N ARG A 392 -16.68 -15.90 -2.72
CA ARG A 392 -16.73 -17.20 -2.03
C ARG A 392 -15.47 -17.48 -1.24
N ASP A 393 -14.30 -17.17 -1.83
CA ASP A 393 -12.99 -17.39 -1.21
C ASP A 393 -12.01 -16.32 -1.68
N VAL A 394 -11.92 -15.25 -0.91
CA VAL A 394 -11.00 -14.15 -1.20
C VAL A 394 -9.54 -14.56 -1.02
N SER A 395 -9.26 -15.61 -0.22
CA SER A 395 -7.89 -16.09 0.04
C SER A 395 -7.22 -16.65 -1.21
N ALA A 396 -8.01 -17.14 -2.15
CA ALA A 396 -7.50 -17.66 -3.42
C ALA A 396 -6.77 -16.59 -4.24
N LEU A 397 -7.09 -15.30 -4.08
CA LEU A 397 -6.39 -14.19 -4.73
C LEU A 397 -4.93 -14.03 -4.27
N ALA A 398 -4.56 -14.56 -3.11
CA ALA A 398 -3.19 -14.55 -2.61
C ALA A 398 -2.23 -15.40 -3.46
N HIS A 399 -2.77 -16.37 -4.21
CA HIS A 399 -1.94 -17.22 -5.07
C HIS A 399 -1.56 -16.45 -6.35
N PRO A 400 -0.28 -16.37 -6.72
CA PRO A 400 0.18 -15.58 -7.87
C PRO A 400 -0.51 -15.90 -9.20
N ASP A 401 -0.89 -17.18 -9.40
CA ASP A 401 -1.56 -17.63 -10.62
C ASP A 401 -3.08 -17.41 -10.61
N ALA A 402 -3.68 -17.00 -9.50
CA ALA A 402 -5.10 -16.67 -9.44
C ALA A 402 -5.41 -15.38 -10.22
N VAL A 403 -4.48 -14.44 -10.25
CA VAL A 403 -4.55 -13.23 -11.08
C VAL A 403 -4.09 -13.59 -12.49
N ARG A 404 -5.03 -13.73 -13.42
CA ARG A 404 -4.80 -14.23 -14.78
C ARG A 404 -4.43 -13.15 -15.79
N LEU A 405 -5.09 -11.99 -15.68
CA LEU A 405 -4.87 -10.83 -16.54
C LEU A 405 -4.78 -9.57 -15.67
N VAL A 406 -3.83 -8.71 -15.97
CA VAL A 406 -3.69 -7.39 -15.34
C VAL A 406 -3.57 -6.35 -16.44
N LEU A 407 -4.41 -5.32 -16.36
CA LEU A 407 -4.28 -4.11 -17.16
C LEU A 407 -3.91 -2.93 -16.25
N GLN A 408 -2.99 -2.10 -16.71
CA GLN A 408 -2.66 -0.82 -16.06
C GLN A 408 -2.77 0.30 -17.08
N SER A 409 -3.68 1.23 -16.85
CA SER A 409 -4.04 2.30 -17.80
C SER A 409 -4.34 1.73 -19.20
N GLY A 410 -5.11 0.65 -19.28
CA GLY A 410 -5.50 -0.02 -20.51
C GLY A 410 -4.44 -0.91 -21.16
N ARG A 411 -3.17 -0.83 -20.74
CA ARG A 411 -2.10 -1.69 -21.25
C ARG A 411 -2.10 -3.03 -20.51
N VAL A 412 -2.13 -4.12 -21.25
CA VAL A 412 -1.94 -5.48 -20.70
C VAL A 412 -0.51 -5.60 -20.18
N VAL A 413 -0.36 -5.92 -18.89
CA VAL A 413 0.94 -6.11 -18.21
C VAL A 413 1.18 -7.55 -17.79
N LYS A 414 0.10 -8.33 -17.63
CA LYS A 414 0.14 -9.77 -17.37
C LYS A 414 -1.00 -10.43 -18.16
N ASP A 415 -0.72 -11.54 -18.82
CA ASP A 415 -1.71 -12.35 -19.53
C ASP A 415 -1.26 -13.82 -19.54
N LEU A 416 -1.71 -14.58 -18.53
CA LEU A 416 -1.36 -16.01 -18.40
C LEU A 416 -2.13 -16.90 -19.38
N ASP A 417 -3.27 -16.44 -19.88
CA ASP A 417 -4.14 -17.21 -20.78
C ASP A 417 -3.93 -16.82 -22.24
N ARG A 418 -3.04 -15.85 -22.52
CA ARG A 418 -2.76 -15.29 -23.85
C ARG A 418 -4.01 -14.77 -24.58
N ARG A 419 -4.98 -14.26 -23.82
CA ARG A 419 -6.29 -13.80 -24.33
C ARG A 419 -6.15 -12.55 -25.21
N ALA A 420 -5.16 -11.71 -24.92
CA ALA A 420 -4.90 -10.47 -25.68
C ALA A 420 -4.15 -10.71 -27.01
N ALA A 421 -3.64 -11.94 -27.23
CA ALA A 421 -2.91 -12.30 -28.44
C ALA A 421 -3.76 -13.01 -29.49
N SER A 422 -5.02 -13.27 -29.18
CA SER A 422 -6.03 -13.82 -30.09
C SER A 422 -6.96 -12.71 -30.60
#